data_4d6cd6c6778a0ce77d9b27a31501bde8
#
_entry.id   4d6cd6c6778a0ce77d9b27a31501bde8
#
_cell.length_a   1.000
_cell.length_b   1.000
_cell.length_c   1.000
_cell.angle_alpha   90.00
_cell.angle_beta   90.00
_cell.angle_gamma   90.00
#
_symmetry.space_group_name_H-M   'P 1'
#
loop_
_entity.id
_entity.type
_entity.pdbx_description
1 polymer ?
#
loop_
_entity_poly.entity_id
_entity_poly.type
_entity_poly.pdbx_seq_one_letter_code
_entity_poly.pdbx_strand_id
1 'polypeptide(L)'
;KLYISFFLPFELGFHADLSAENKVLSSPYEIVLGILYGEYVKPQNPYAPDYIEDSEAYINALKLLSDKRRFEIMSYLSKKPAYAGELVKYSGLTAATISHHMSQLAEASLIRLEKIDTKVYYSVNKEMLQKCFGFYQKKLLHP
;
A
#
# COMPACT_ATOMS: atom_id res chain seq x y z
N LYS A 1 -13.47 -29.30 -25.62
CA LYS A 1 -13.30 -28.77 -24.24
C LYS A 1 -12.26 -29.63 -23.58
N LEU A 2 -11.07 -29.04 -23.32
CA LEU A 2 -10.00 -29.71 -22.58
C LEU A 2 -10.13 -29.31 -21.13
N TYR A 3 -10.37 -30.28 -20.26
CA TYR A 3 -10.36 -30.04 -18.82
C TYR A 3 -8.99 -30.49 -18.27
N ILE A 4 -8.22 -29.58 -17.70
CA ILE A 4 -6.99 -29.92 -17.01
C ILE A 4 -7.27 -29.84 -15.52
N SER A 5 -7.22 -30.99 -14.84
CA SER A 5 -7.35 -31.09 -13.40
C SER A 5 -5.96 -31.08 -12.77
N PHE A 6 -5.65 -30.08 -11.95
CA PHE A 6 -4.45 -30.05 -11.16
C PHE A 6 -4.74 -30.49 -9.74
N PHE A 7 -4.13 -31.58 -9.32
CA PHE A 7 -4.05 -31.97 -7.93
C PHE A 7 -2.89 -31.22 -7.27
N LEU A 8 -3.18 -30.21 -6.48
CA LEU A 8 -2.22 -29.72 -5.49
C LEU A 8 -2.40 -30.51 -4.20
N PRO A 9 -1.34 -30.73 -3.40
CA PRO A 9 -1.37 -31.57 -2.18
C PRO A 9 -2.25 -31.05 -1.04
N PHE A 10 -3.09 -30.06 -1.30
CA PHE A 10 -4.13 -29.55 -0.40
C PHE A 10 -5.46 -29.52 -1.17
N GLU A 11 -6.16 -30.62 -1.25
CA GLU A 11 -7.58 -30.88 -1.58
C GLU A 11 -8.44 -29.74 -2.22
N LEU A 12 -7.87 -28.81 -2.98
CA LEU A 12 -8.58 -27.78 -3.72
C LEU A 12 -8.49 -28.09 -5.21
N GLY A 13 -9.53 -28.76 -5.72
CA GLY A 13 -9.71 -28.99 -7.15
C GLY A 13 -10.11 -27.68 -7.85
N PHE A 14 -9.26 -27.14 -8.69
CA PHE A 14 -9.59 -26.03 -9.56
C PHE A 14 -9.97 -26.53 -10.95
N HIS A 15 -11.16 -26.14 -11.43
CA HIS A 15 -11.56 -26.29 -12.80
C HIS A 15 -11.35 -24.97 -13.55
N ALA A 16 -10.40 -24.93 -14.47
CA ALA A 16 -10.22 -23.79 -15.36
C ALA A 16 -10.84 -24.08 -16.73
N ASP A 17 -11.76 -23.24 -17.18
CA ASP A 17 -12.27 -23.26 -18.56
C ASP A 17 -11.39 -22.36 -19.42
N LEU A 18 -10.58 -22.97 -20.27
CA LEU A 18 -9.64 -22.29 -21.17
C LEU A 18 -10.28 -21.90 -22.52
N SER A 19 -11.63 -21.91 -22.63
CA SER A 19 -12.32 -21.67 -23.90
C SER A 19 -12.46 -20.19 -24.28
N ALA A 20 -12.02 -19.25 -23.46
CA ALA A 20 -12.40 -17.85 -23.60
C ALA A 20 -11.41 -16.94 -24.34
N GLU A 21 -10.19 -17.32 -24.61
CA GLU A 21 -9.31 -16.54 -25.50
C GLU A 21 -8.18 -17.39 -26.10
N ASN A 22 -7.96 -17.23 -27.43
CA ASN A 22 -6.88 -17.87 -28.21
C ASN A 22 -5.49 -17.36 -27.82
N LYS A 23 -5.12 -17.37 -26.54
CA LYS A 23 -3.76 -17.08 -26.12
C LYS A 23 -2.98 -18.38 -26.06
N VAL A 24 -2.15 -18.64 -27.07
CA VAL A 24 -1.19 -19.74 -27.03
C VAL A 24 -0.18 -19.44 -25.95
N LEU A 25 -0.30 -20.15 -24.83
CA LEU A 25 0.67 -20.05 -23.74
C LEU A 25 1.95 -20.75 -24.16
N SER A 26 3.06 -20.04 -24.19
CA SER A 26 4.34 -20.49 -24.73
C SER A 26 5.15 -21.38 -23.77
N SER A 27 4.71 -21.51 -22.49
CA SER A 27 5.41 -22.31 -21.50
C SER A 27 4.49 -22.77 -20.36
N PRO A 28 4.71 -23.96 -19.80
CA PRO A 28 3.99 -24.45 -18.61
C PRO A 28 4.16 -23.55 -17.39
N TYR A 29 5.20 -22.77 -17.32
CA TYR A 29 5.48 -21.85 -16.21
C TYR A 29 4.58 -20.61 -16.23
N GLU A 30 4.10 -20.18 -17.40
CA GLU A 30 3.15 -19.06 -17.50
C GLU A 30 1.79 -19.42 -16.93
N ILE A 31 1.39 -20.70 -17.04
CA ILE A 31 0.15 -21.20 -16.41
C ILE A 31 0.26 -21.13 -14.88
N VAL A 32 1.39 -21.59 -14.34
CA VAL A 32 1.63 -21.58 -12.87
C VAL A 32 1.77 -20.16 -12.35
N LEU A 33 2.45 -19.27 -13.07
CA LEU A 33 2.60 -17.87 -12.70
C LEU A 33 1.29 -17.09 -12.83
N GLY A 34 0.49 -17.32 -13.88
CA GLY A 34 -0.84 -16.71 -14.04
C GLY A 34 -1.80 -17.10 -12.92
N ILE A 35 -1.74 -18.34 -12.43
CA ILE A 35 -2.52 -18.81 -11.29
C ILE A 35 -2.03 -18.17 -9.98
N LEU A 36 -0.71 -18.01 -9.81
CA LEU A 36 -0.11 -17.42 -8.62
C LEU A 36 -0.27 -15.89 -8.57
N TYR A 37 -0.31 -15.20 -9.70
CA TYR A 37 -0.38 -13.73 -9.79
C TYR A 37 -1.79 -13.18 -10.08
N GLY A 38 -2.82 -14.01 -10.06
CA GLY A 38 -4.20 -13.54 -9.93
C GLY A 38 -4.83 -12.85 -11.15
N GLU A 39 -4.21 -12.88 -12.33
CA GLU A 39 -4.88 -12.41 -13.55
C GLU A 39 -6.06 -13.31 -13.98
N TYR A 40 -6.06 -14.58 -13.53
CA TYR A 40 -7.10 -15.56 -13.88
C TYR A 40 -8.06 -15.91 -12.75
N VAL A 41 -7.76 -15.53 -11.52
CA VAL A 41 -8.65 -15.76 -10.37
C VAL A 41 -8.94 -14.43 -9.72
N LYS A 42 -9.78 -13.60 -10.35
CA LYS A 42 -10.63 -12.72 -9.55
C LYS A 42 -11.60 -13.66 -8.86
N PRO A 43 -11.50 -13.83 -7.52
CA PRO A 43 -12.49 -14.63 -6.82
C PRO A 43 -13.84 -13.99 -7.08
N GLN A 44 -14.69 -14.63 -7.86
CA GLN A 44 -16.10 -14.27 -8.02
C GLN A 44 -16.84 -14.72 -6.74
N ASN A 45 -16.28 -14.42 -5.61
CA ASN A 45 -16.97 -14.52 -4.35
C ASN A 45 -17.61 -13.15 -4.09
N PRO A 46 -18.92 -12.99 -4.25
CA PRO A 46 -19.63 -11.74 -3.96
C PRO A 46 -19.50 -11.35 -2.46
N TYR A 47 -19.02 -12.27 -1.63
CA TYR A 47 -18.72 -12.07 -0.20
C TYR A 47 -17.22 -12.02 0.09
N ALA A 48 -16.35 -12.20 -0.93
CA ALA A 48 -14.95 -11.84 -0.72
C ALA A 48 -14.94 -10.34 -0.46
N PRO A 49 -14.46 -9.88 0.71
CA PRO A 49 -14.18 -8.45 0.84
C PRO A 49 -13.33 -8.10 -0.37
N ASP A 50 -13.69 -7.02 -1.10
CA ASP A 50 -12.80 -6.43 -2.08
C ASP A 50 -11.43 -6.34 -1.40
N TYR A 51 -10.58 -7.33 -1.63
CA TYR A 51 -9.21 -7.34 -1.15
C TYR A 51 -8.53 -6.24 -1.94
N ILE A 52 -8.68 -5.04 -1.41
CA ILE A 52 -7.94 -3.91 -1.89
C ILE A 52 -6.55 -4.21 -1.38
N GLU A 53 -5.67 -4.55 -2.29
CA GLU A 53 -4.26 -4.87 -2.06
C GLU A 53 -3.57 -3.86 -1.13
N ASP A 54 -4.10 -2.65 -1.07
CA ASP A 54 -3.62 -1.53 -0.26
C ASP A 54 -4.38 -1.31 1.06
N SER A 55 -5.42 -2.10 1.40
CA SER A 55 -6.26 -1.79 2.57
C SER A 55 -5.47 -1.77 3.88
N GLU A 56 -4.53 -2.69 4.03
CA GLU A 56 -3.67 -2.76 5.22
C GLU A 56 -2.72 -1.56 5.29
N ALA A 57 -2.17 -1.12 4.16
CA ALA A 57 -1.34 0.07 4.08
C ALA A 57 -2.10 1.34 4.49
N TYR A 58 -3.35 1.48 4.05
CA TYR A 58 -4.19 2.62 4.42
C TYR A 58 -4.59 2.59 5.91
N ILE A 59 -4.93 1.40 6.45
CA ILE A 59 -5.21 1.23 7.88
C ILE A 59 -3.98 1.59 8.71
N ASN A 60 -2.79 1.16 8.31
CA ASN A 60 -1.54 1.51 8.96
C ASN A 60 -1.26 3.02 8.88
N ALA A 61 -1.50 3.65 7.73
CA ALA A 61 -1.38 5.10 7.57
C ALA A 61 -2.26 5.87 8.55
N LEU A 62 -3.54 5.47 8.71
CA LEU A 62 -4.44 6.09 9.68
C LEU A 62 -3.95 5.91 11.13
N LYS A 63 -3.50 4.69 11.46
CA LYS A 63 -2.93 4.37 12.77
C LYS A 63 -1.70 5.24 13.08
N LEU A 64 -0.84 5.47 12.10
CA LEU A 64 0.32 6.36 12.25
C LEU A 64 -0.11 7.82 12.44
N LEU A 65 -1.11 8.29 11.70
CA LEU A 65 -1.61 9.66 11.80
C LEU A 65 -2.44 9.93 13.06
N SER A 66 -2.92 8.90 13.75
CA SER A 66 -3.64 9.05 15.03
C SER A 66 -2.74 9.50 16.18
N ASP A 67 -1.44 9.35 16.07
CA ASP A 67 -0.48 9.88 17.05
C ASP A 67 -0.37 11.39 16.93
N LYS A 68 -0.59 12.10 18.04
CA LYS A 68 -0.60 13.57 18.10
C LYS A 68 0.70 14.19 17.57
N ARG A 69 1.86 13.62 17.95
CA ARG A 69 3.17 14.17 17.56
C ARG A 69 3.44 14.01 16.07
N ARG A 70 3.12 12.84 15.53
CA ARG A 70 3.23 12.60 14.08
C ARG A 70 2.28 13.50 13.31
N PHE A 71 1.06 13.68 13.78
CA PHE A 71 0.10 14.58 13.15
C PHE A 71 0.57 16.04 13.14
N GLU A 72 1.14 16.53 14.26
CA GLU A 72 1.72 17.88 14.36
C GLU A 72 2.88 18.07 13.36
N ILE A 73 3.76 17.06 13.24
CA ILE A 73 4.87 17.06 12.27
C ILE A 73 4.34 17.08 10.83
N MET A 74 3.36 16.21 10.51
CA MET A 74 2.72 16.19 9.19
C MET A 74 2.05 17.52 8.86
N SER A 75 1.38 18.15 9.83
CA SER A 75 0.79 19.48 9.68
C SER A 75 1.83 20.57 9.42
N TYR A 76 3.02 20.47 10.02
CA TYR A 76 4.13 21.37 9.71
C TYR A 76 4.65 21.15 8.29
N LEU A 77 4.92 19.89 7.93
CA LEU A 77 5.43 19.51 6.60
C LEU A 77 4.44 19.80 5.46
N SER A 78 3.14 19.90 5.74
CA SER A 78 2.14 20.25 4.74
C SER A 78 2.27 21.70 4.24
N LYS A 79 2.88 22.57 5.05
CA LYS A 79 3.09 23.99 4.72
C LYS A 79 4.38 24.19 3.93
N LYS A 80 5.46 23.47 4.28
CA LYS A 80 6.76 23.54 3.61
C LYS A 80 7.58 22.29 3.91
N PRO A 81 8.47 21.87 2.98
CA PRO A 81 9.48 20.87 3.28
C PRO A 81 10.40 21.32 4.43
N ALA A 82 10.89 20.37 5.22
CA ALA A 82 11.78 20.64 6.32
C ALA A 82 12.78 19.48 6.53
N TYR A 83 13.98 19.80 7.03
CA TYR A 83 14.95 18.79 7.46
C TYR A 83 14.83 18.49 8.96
N ALA A 84 15.44 17.39 9.41
CA ALA A 84 15.32 16.90 10.79
C ALA A 84 15.60 17.97 11.87
N GLY A 85 16.64 18.81 11.68
CA GLY A 85 16.97 19.86 12.64
C GLY A 85 15.90 20.95 12.80
N GLU A 86 15.14 21.27 11.74
CA GLU A 86 14.00 22.18 11.83
C GLU A 86 12.84 21.55 12.58
N LEU A 87 12.58 20.25 12.35
CA LEU A 87 11.55 19.49 13.05
C LEU A 87 11.83 19.36 14.54
N VAL A 88 13.09 19.15 14.93
CA VAL A 88 13.53 19.17 16.34
C VAL A 88 13.20 20.51 16.98
N LYS A 89 13.58 21.62 16.34
CA LYS A 89 13.30 22.97 16.86
C LYS A 89 11.81 23.28 16.98
N TYR A 90 11.03 22.83 15.99
CA TYR A 90 9.59 23.05 15.98
C TYR A 90 8.86 22.24 17.05
N SER A 91 9.17 20.95 17.17
CA SER A 91 8.42 20.02 18.02
C SER A 91 8.90 19.95 19.46
N GLY A 92 10.13 20.41 19.73
CA GLY A 92 10.80 20.24 21.02
C GLY A 92 11.18 18.79 21.35
N LEU A 93 11.09 17.87 20.38
CA LEU A 93 11.46 16.47 20.53
C LEU A 93 12.97 16.27 20.32
N THR A 94 13.50 15.13 20.78
CA THR A 94 14.89 14.77 20.54
C THR A 94 15.12 14.39 19.06
N ALA A 95 16.36 14.50 18.59
CA ALA A 95 16.72 14.10 17.23
C ALA A 95 16.43 12.61 16.97
N ALA A 96 16.66 11.75 17.98
CA ALA A 96 16.35 10.33 17.90
C ALA A 96 14.84 10.07 17.73
N THR A 97 14.00 10.78 18.48
CA THR A 97 12.53 10.67 18.38
C THR A 97 12.04 11.16 17.02
N ILE A 98 12.58 12.28 16.51
CA ILE A 98 12.26 12.77 15.16
C ILE A 98 12.66 11.74 14.10
N SER A 99 13.88 11.20 14.18
CA SER A 99 14.35 10.18 13.25
C SER A 99 13.40 8.97 13.23
N HIS A 100 12.98 8.48 14.40
CA HIS A 100 12.03 7.38 14.52
C HIS A 100 10.67 7.69 13.88
N HIS A 101 10.10 8.88 14.17
CA HIS A 101 8.84 9.29 13.53
C HIS A 101 8.96 9.41 12.01
N MET A 102 10.08 9.97 11.52
CA MET A 102 10.32 10.11 10.08
C MET A 102 10.46 8.75 9.39
N SER A 103 11.16 7.78 9.99
CA SER A 103 11.25 6.41 9.45
C SER A 103 9.87 5.77 9.32
N GLN A 104 9.05 5.82 10.36
CA GLN A 104 7.70 5.25 10.34
C GLN A 104 6.81 5.88 9.26
N LEU A 105 6.86 7.22 9.13
CA LEU A 105 6.08 7.93 8.11
C LEU A 105 6.59 7.65 6.69
N ALA A 106 7.90 7.47 6.51
CA ALA A 106 8.51 7.12 5.24
C ALA A 106 8.16 5.68 4.81
N GLU A 107 8.24 4.72 5.74
CA GLU A 107 7.85 3.32 5.51
C GLU A 107 6.40 3.20 5.06
N ALA A 108 5.50 4.00 5.63
CA ALA A 108 4.11 4.10 5.22
C ALA A 108 3.88 4.98 3.98
N SER A 109 4.94 5.47 3.33
CA SER A 109 4.88 6.35 2.15
C SER A 109 4.10 7.65 2.37
N LEU A 110 3.89 8.08 3.62
CA LEU A 110 3.17 9.31 3.97
C LEU A 110 4.00 10.57 3.73
N ILE A 111 5.32 10.42 3.67
CA ILE A 111 6.26 11.49 3.36
C ILE A 111 7.19 11.08 2.21
N ARG A 112 7.71 12.08 1.51
CA ARG A 112 8.78 11.93 0.51
C ARG A 112 10.06 12.51 1.08
N LEU A 113 11.19 11.90 0.71
CA LEU A 113 12.53 12.32 1.10
C LEU A 113 13.24 12.86 -0.14
N GLU A 114 13.83 14.04 0.00
CA GLU A 114 14.64 14.65 -1.04
C GLU A 114 15.98 15.09 -0.45
N LYS A 115 17.07 14.62 -1.04
CA LYS A 115 18.41 15.04 -0.63
C LYS A 115 18.80 16.30 -1.40
N ILE A 116 18.97 17.40 -0.68
CA ILE A 116 19.45 18.67 -1.21
C ILE A 116 20.76 18.97 -0.51
N ASP A 117 21.84 19.03 -1.28
CA ASP A 117 23.22 19.16 -0.78
C ASP A 117 23.56 18.08 0.26
N THR A 118 23.82 18.48 1.50
CA THR A 118 24.18 17.61 2.63
C THR A 118 22.99 17.26 3.53
N LYS A 119 21.79 17.77 3.23
CA LYS A 119 20.60 17.60 4.08
C LYS A 119 19.54 16.79 3.39
N VAL A 120 18.79 16.01 4.17
CA VAL A 120 17.60 15.32 3.74
C VAL A 120 16.38 16.13 4.16
N TYR A 121 15.59 16.56 3.20
CA TYR A 121 14.32 17.27 3.39
C TYR A 121 13.16 16.28 3.30
N TYR A 122 12.22 16.46 4.18
CA TYR A 122 10.97 15.71 4.24
C TYR A 122 9.83 16.58 3.72
N SER A 123 8.95 16.00 2.96
CA SER A 123 7.72 16.64 2.46
C SER A 123 6.55 15.67 2.52
N VAL A 124 5.33 16.19 2.62
CA VAL A 124 4.13 15.33 2.63
C VAL A 124 3.90 14.70 1.26
N ASN A 125 3.64 13.40 1.24
CA ASN A 125 3.16 12.70 0.06
C ASN A 125 1.64 12.89 -0.08
N LYS A 126 1.25 13.98 -0.73
CA LYS A 126 -0.16 14.35 -0.93
C LYS A 126 -0.95 13.28 -1.69
N GLU A 127 -0.31 12.61 -2.65
CA GLU A 127 -0.93 11.54 -3.44
C GLU A 127 -1.34 10.37 -2.57
N MET A 128 -0.44 9.89 -1.69
CA MET A 128 -0.73 8.80 -0.76
C MET A 128 -1.84 9.20 0.22
N LEU A 129 -1.82 10.41 0.75
CA LEU A 129 -2.90 10.90 1.61
C LEU A 129 -4.26 10.94 0.90
N GLN A 130 -4.30 11.40 -0.36
CA GLN A 130 -5.54 11.41 -1.14
C GLN A 130 -6.08 9.99 -1.36
N LYS A 131 -5.22 9.02 -1.66
CA LYS A 131 -5.60 7.61 -1.78
C LYS A 131 -6.16 7.06 -0.47
N CYS A 132 -5.48 7.32 0.67
CA CYS A 132 -5.95 6.91 1.99
C CYS A 132 -7.34 7.49 2.31
N PHE A 133 -7.52 8.79 2.17
CA PHE A 133 -8.81 9.43 2.47
C PHE A 133 -9.91 9.00 1.50
N GLY A 134 -9.61 8.84 0.22
CA GLY A 134 -10.55 8.30 -0.76
C GLY A 134 -11.01 6.89 -0.43
N PHE A 135 -10.10 6.03 0.04
CA PHE A 135 -10.43 4.70 0.52
C PHE A 135 -11.42 4.74 1.69
N TYR A 136 -11.15 5.53 2.73
CA TYR A 136 -12.06 5.63 3.87
C TYR A 136 -13.40 6.24 3.50
N GLN A 137 -13.41 7.26 2.67
CA GLN A 137 -14.64 7.87 2.18
C GLN A 137 -15.51 6.84 1.46
N LYS A 138 -14.93 6.08 0.54
CA LYS A 138 -15.63 5.03 -0.20
C LYS A 138 -16.17 3.94 0.73
N LYS A 139 -15.37 3.47 1.69
CA LYS A 139 -15.74 2.33 2.56
C LYS A 139 -16.70 2.70 3.69
N LEU A 140 -16.63 3.93 4.21
CA LEU A 140 -17.39 4.32 5.40
C LEU A 140 -18.57 5.22 5.10
N LEU A 141 -18.54 6.00 4.02
CA LEU A 141 -19.61 6.95 3.69
C LEU A 141 -20.46 6.49 2.50
N HIS A 142 -19.93 5.60 1.66
CA HIS A 142 -20.62 5.07 0.48
C HIS A 142 -20.42 3.55 0.41
N PRO A 143 -21.02 2.78 1.34
CA PRO A 143 -20.89 1.33 1.39
C PRO A 143 -21.60 0.65 0.21
#